data_f655e9ab2622923f449bab5e272abf01
#
_entry.id   f655e9ab2622923f449bab5e272abf01
#
_cell.length_a   1.000
_cell.length_b   1.000
_cell.length_c   1.000
_cell.angle_alpha   90.00
_cell.angle_beta   90.00
_cell.angle_gamma   90.00
#
_symmetry.space_group_name_H-M   'P 1'
#
loop_
_entity.id
_entity.type
_entity.pdbx_description
1 polymer ?
#
loop_
_entity_poly.entity_id
_entity_poly.type
_entity_poly.pdbx_seq_one_letter_code
_entity_poly.pdbx_strand_id
1 'polypeptide(L)'
;MTNDVEKNEVLSYQRLSNGRLTLKGRFATGGRGSGGTTDPLQSQGSLTLSQDHNLLFTINSGSGTISSFHLLHGLPILIDQEISGGSEPVAVAENNGIVYVLNAGGNGAIVAFRTDGFGRLHEISNSTVHLTATHSGGSSISVSPDGKTLAVIEKVPNNIDTLPIHHDGTLGDIVVNHSVTPGVFSAVFSPGGKLIVSENQPGGTNISSISSYTINADGTIAAITQSLPTFGDGNCWNVITPNGKWVYADNSATGTVAGFSVGTNGALTPIAGTILGTNPSGATNLDIAVSVDGKYIYTINSGEGSVSIYSINPDGTLNNRGDIDGLPNTVGFNGIAAL
;
A
#
# COMPACT_ATOMS: atom_id res chain seq x y z
N MET A 1 6.62 8.05 4.64
CA MET A 1 6.33 9.41 5.18
C MET A 1 6.31 9.39 6.70
N THR A 2 6.51 10.56 7.36
CA THR A 2 6.63 10.61 8.83
C THR A 2 5.33 10.45 9.59
N ASN A 3 4.21 10.81 8.99
CA ASN A 3 2.89 10.88 9.65
C ASN A 3 2.88 11.76 10.93
N ASP A 4 3.79 12.71 11.05
CA ASP A 4 3.95 13.60 12.20
C ASP A 4 2.77 14.58 12.31
N VAL A 5 2.27 14.82 13.54
CA VAL A 5 1.10 15.66 13.83
C VAL A 5 1.33 17.15 13.59
N GLU A 6 2.59 17.60 13.64
CA GLU A 6 2.93 19.00 13.40
C GLU A 6 3.30 19.23 11.94
N LYS A 7 4.01 18.27 11.33
CA LYS A 7 4.53 18.39 9.99
C LYS A 7 4.76 17.03 9.34
N ASN A 8 3.88 16.63 8.46
CA ASN A 8 4.11 15.40 7.68
C ASN A 8 5.21 15.64 6.63
N GLU A 9 6.15 14.70 6.51
CA GLU A 9 7.29 14.79 5.60
C GLU A 9 7.50 13.47 4.85
N VAL A 10 7.92 13.59 3.58
CA VAL A 10 8.51 12.49 2.81
C VAL A 10 10.00 12.46 3.04
N LEU A 11 10.57 11.32 3.44
CA LEU A 11 12.00 11.11 3.51
C LEU A 11 12.46 10.43 2.22
N SER A 12 13.35 11.08 1.47
CA SER A 12 13.92 10.51 0.24
C SER A 12 15.29 9.93 0.51
N TYR A 13 15.50 8.72 0.03
CA TYR A 13 16.77 7.99 0.11
C TYR A 13 17.27 7.63 -1.28
N GLN A 14 18.57 7.73 -1.47
CA GLN A 14 19.24 7.20 -2.65
C GLN A 14 19.73 5.78 -2.39
N ARG A 15 19.37 4.85 -3.25
CA ARG A 15 19.97 3.51 -3.28
C ARG A 15 21.36 3.57 -3.92
N LEU A 16 22.35 3.08 -3.21
CA LEU A 16 23.71 2.89 -3.69
C LEU A 16 23.81 1.57 -4.50
N SER A 17 24.90 1.39 -5.25
CA SER A 17 25.11 0.18 -6.06
C SER A 17 25.19 -1.13 -5.25
N ASN A 18 25.53 -1.05 -3.96
CA ASN A 18 25.55 -2.18 -3.03
C ASN A 18 24.18 -2.44 -2.35
N GLY A 19 23.12 -1.71 -2.73
CA GLY A 19 21.78 -1.79 -2.16
C GLY A 19 21.53 -0.94 -0.92
N ARG A 20 22.59 -0.38 -0.29
CA ARG A 20 22.42 0.50 0.87
C ARG A 20 21.71 1.79 0.50
N LEU A 21 21.00 2.37 1.47
CA LEU A 21 20.28 3.63 1.32
C LEU A 21 21.05 4.77 2.00
N THR A 22 20.98 5.95 1.41
CA THR A 22 21.54 7.18 1.98
C THR A 22 20.49 8.27 1.92
N LEU A 23 20.17 8.89 3.06
CA LEU A 23 19.19 9.98 3.15
C LEU A 23 19.64 11.16 2.28
N LYS A 24 18.73 11.61 1.41
CA LYS A 24 18.92 12.80 0.53
C LYS A 24 18.24 14.02 1.07
N GLY A 25 17.16 13.85 1.82
CA GLY A 25 16.44 14.97 2.42
C GLY A 25 15.10 14.61 3.01
N ARG A 26 14.51 15.59 3.67
CA ARG A 26 13.16 15.62 4.20
C ARG A 26 12.37 16.67 3.46
N PHE A 27 11.20 16.31 2.97
CA PHE A 27 10.39 17.15 2.10
C PHE A 27 9.00 17.28 2.71
N ALA A 28 8.64 18.51 3.11
CA ALA A 28 7.34 18.79 3.70
C ALA A 28 6.22 18.49 2.71
N THR A 29 5.17 17.83 3.18
CA THR A 29 3.97 17.56 2.38
C THR A 29 3.03 18.78 2.31
N GLY A 30 3.25 19.80 3.14
CA GLY A 30 2.35 20.92 3.34
C GLY A 30 1.24 20.62 4.35
N GLY A 31 1.01 19.35 4.69
CA GLY A 31 0.01 18.91 5.64
C GLY A 31 0.56 18.30 6.91
N ARG A 32 -0.34 17.72 7.70
CA ARG A 32 -0.06 17.07 8.98
C ARG A 32 -0.51 15.62 8.97
N GLY A 33 0.27 14.76 9.61
CA GLY A 33 -0.11 13.39 9.87
C GLY A 33 -1.07 13.24 11.06
N SER A 34 -1.55 12.02 11.29
CA SER A 34 -2.39 11.70 12.47
C SER A 34 -1.54 11.47 13.73
N GLY A 35 -0.24 11.27 13.59
CA GLY A 35 0.61 10.85 14.70
C GLY A 35 0.30 9.43 15.16
N GLY A 36 0.80 9.08 16.33
CA GLY A 36 0.66 7.74 16.91
C GLY A 36 1.96 6.95 16.82
N THR A 37 2.01 5.79 17.47
CA THR A 37 3.24 4.97 17.56
C THR A 37 3.10 3.59 16.93
N THR A 38 1.88 3.05 16.84
CA THR A 38 1.64 1.70 16.34
C THR A 38 0.54 1.75 15.29
N ASP A 39 0.91 1.62 14.02
CA ASP A 39 0.02 1.61 12.85
C ASP A 39 -1.18 2.57 12.94
N PRO A 40 -0.93 3.88 13.07
CA PRO A 40 -2.01 4.85 13.33
C PRO A 40 -2.96 5.03 12.13
N LEU A 41 -2.52 4.69 10.92
CA LEU A 41 -3.33 4.76 9.70
C LEU A 41 -4.09 3.46 9.44
N GLN A 42 -3.59 2.33 9.96
CA GLN A 42 -4.14 0.99 9.72
C GLN A 42 -4.44 0.73 8.25
N SER A 43 -3.49 1.07 7.38
CA SER A 43 -3.69 1.05 5.94
C SER A 43 -2.43 0.72 5.17
N GLN A 44 -2.60 0.34 3.90
CA GLN A 44 -1.55 0.29 2.89
C GLN A 44 -1.81 1.34 1.80
N GLY A 45 -0.72 1.97 1.31
CA GLY A 45 -0.80 2.92 0.22
C GLY A 45 -1.00 4.36 0.66
N SER A 46 -0.57 4.74 1.88
CA SER A 46 -0.60 6.14 2.33
C SER A 46 0.36 7.04 1.53
N LEU A 47 1.25 6.44 0.74
CA LEU A 47 2.15 7.07 -0.21
C LEU A 47 2.26 6.19 -1.45
N THR A 48 2.10 6.76 -2.65
CA THR A 48 2.20 6.02 -3.92
C THR A 48 2.88 6.83 -5.02
N LEU A 49 3.53 6.13 -5.95
CA LEU A 49 4.07 6.71 -7.18
C LEU A 49 3.00 6.71 -8.27
N SER A 50 3.07 7.69 -9.20
CA SER A 50 2.35 7.59 -10.46
C SER A 50 2.88 6.41 -11.29
N GLN A 51 2.06 5.91 -12.21
CA GLN A 51 2.43 4.79 -13.08
C GLN A 51 3.67 5.08 -13.95
N ASP A 52 3.89 6.32 -14.34
CA ASP A 52 5.07 6.77 -15.08
C ASP A 52 6.25 7.14 -14.18
N HIS A 53 6.11 7.03 -12.85
CA HIS A 53 7.09 7.33 -11.81
C HIS A 53 7.60 8.80 -11.79
N ASN A 54 6.87 9.73 -12.39
CA ASN A 54 7.22 11.14 -12.41
C ASN A 54 6.59 11.91 -11.23
N LEU A 55 5.49 11.39 -10.69
CA LEU A 55 4.78 11.99 -9.57
C LEU A 55 4.78 11.06 -8.34
N LEU A 56 4.69 11.68 -7.18
CA LEU A 56 4.47 11.02 -5.89
C LEU A 56 3.26 11.66 -5.23
N PHE A 57 2.39 10.82 -4.69
CA PHE A 57 1.22 11.25 -3.93
C PHE A 57 1.33 10.77 -2.50
N THR A 58 0.92 11.60 -1.55
CA THR A 58 0.87 11.22 -0.14
C THR A 58 -0.34 11.84 0.54
N ILE A 59 -0.95 11.07 1.45
CA ILE A 59 -2.05 11.57 2.28
C ILE A 59 -1.50 12.29 3.51
N ASN A 60 -2.30 13.21 4.05
CA ASN A 60 -2.06 13.89 5.30
C ASN A 60 -3.28 13.72 6.20
N SER A 61 -3.32 12.60 6.93
CA SER A 61 -4.52 12.17 7.65
C SER A 61 -4.98 13.18 8.70
N GLY A 62 -4.02 13.82 9.40
CA GLY A 62 -4.33 14.81 10.45
C GLY A 62 -4.82 16.15 9.94
N SER A 63 -4.55 16.52 8.67
CA SER A 63 -5.08 17.74 8.05
C SER A 63 -6.19 17.47 7.02
N GLY A 64 -6.51 16.19 6.73
CA GLY A 64 -7.54 15.83 5.77
C GLY A 64 -7.19 16.24 4.33
N THR A 65 -5.91 16.13 3.94
CA THR A 65 -5.44 16.58 2.63
C THR A 65 -4.65 15.50 1.91
N ILE A 66 -4.53 15.65 0.58
CA ILE A 66 -3.61 14.92 -0.28
C ILE A 66 -2.59 15.91 -0.86
N SER A 67 -1.36 15.44 -1.04
CA SER A 67 -0.29 16.25 -1.65
C SER A 67 0.31 15.52 -2.84
N SER A 68 0.63 16.26 -3.89
CA SER A 68 1.36 15.78 -5.07
C SER A 68 2.75 16.40 -5.16
N PHE A 69 3.71 15.61 -5.59
CA PHE A 69 5.10 16.01 -5.80
C PHE A 69 5.54 15.62 -7.20
N HIS A 70 6.34 16.45 -7.81
CA HIS A 70 7.12 16.07 -8.98
C HIS A 70 8.45 15.44 -8.52
N LEU A 71 8.85 14.34 -9.14
CA LEU A 71 10.12 13.67 -8.83
C LEU A 71 11.22 14.14 -9.80
N LEU A 72 12.01 15.11 -9.36
CA LEU A 72 13.16 15.59 -10.13
C LEU A 72 14.43 14.87 -9.69
N HIS A 73 14.96 14.01 -10.55
CA HIS A 73 16.12 13.15 -10.20
C HIS A 73 15.91 12.35 -8.91
N GLY A 74 14.67 11.87 -8.68
CA GLY A 74 14.26 11.11 -7.50
C GLY A 74 14.07 11.95 -6.22
N LEU A 75 14.14 13.28 -6.31
CA LEU A 75 13.85 14.18 -5.19
C LEU A 75 12.43 14.74 -5.33
N PRO A 76 11.60 14.62 -4.28
CA PRO A 76 10.23 15.13 -4.32
C PRO A 76 10.22 16.67 -4.20
N ILE A 77 9.55 17.31 -5.14
CA ILE A 77 9.25 18.74 -5.13
C ILE A 77 7.75 18.91 -5.00
N LEU A 78 7.28 19.48 -3.90
CA LEU A 78 5.85 19.70 -3.66
C LEU A 78 5.28 20.61 -4.76
N ILE A 79 4.23 20.11 -5.42
CA ILE A 79 3.53 20.80 -6.50
C ILE A 79 2.21 21.35 -6.00
N ASP A 80 1.44 20.51 -5.27
CA ASP A 80 0.11 20.86 -4.89
C ASP A 80 -0.32 20.15 -3.60
N GLN A 81 -1.34 20.72 -2.97
CA GLN A 81 -2.01 20.17 -1.80
C GLN A 81 -3.50 20.52 -1.87
N GLU A 82 -4.35 19.50 -1.86
CA GLU A 82 -5.80 19.64 -1.93
C GLU A 82 -6.48 18.97 -0.74
N ILE A 83 -7.71 19.38 -0.44
CA ILE A 83 -8.58 18.69 0.52
C ILE A 83 -8.90 17.30 -0.05
N SER A 84 -8.81 16.25 0.77
CA SER A 84 -9.03 14.86 0.34
C SER A 84 -10.49 14.53 -0.03
N GLY A 85 -11.41 15.46 0.17
CA GLY A 85 -12.83 15.28 -0.08
C GLY A 85 -13.58 14.47 1.01
N GLY A 86 -12.88 14.07 2.07
CA GLY A 86 -13.45 13.35 3.22
C GLY A 86 -12.66 13.61 4.51
N SER A 87 -12.82 12.73 5.48
CA SER A 87 -12.06 12.78 6.74
C SER A 87 -11.15 11.56 6.88
N GLU A 88 -10.00 11.76 7.52
CA GLU A 88 -9.00 10.72 7.78
C GLU A 88 -8.58 9.99 6.49
N PRO A 89 -7.97 10.69 5.50
CA PRO A 89 -7.41 10.00 4.34
C PRO A 89 -6.32 9.03 4.80
N VAL A 90 -6.37 7.79 4.29
CA VAL A 90 -5.50 6.69 4.74
C VAL A 90 -4.74 6.03 3.59
N ALA A 91 -5.28 6.06 2.37
CA ALA A 91 -4.63 5.45 1.21
C ALA A 91 -4.89 6.25 -0.07
N VAL A 92 -3.98 6.12 -1.02
CA VAL A 92 -4.07 6.73 -2.34
C VAL A 92 -3.63 5.73 -3.42
N ALA A 93 -4.35 5.68 -4.53
CA ALA A 93 -3.98 4.92 -5.72
C ALA A 93 -4.05 5.82 -6.95
N GLU A 94 -3.20 5.57 -7.92
CA GLU A 94 -3.16 6.32 -9.17
C GLU A 94 -3.13 5.38 -10.37
N ASN A 95 -3.80 5.77 -11.45
CA ASN A 95 -3.69 5.15 -12.75
C ASN A 95 -4.01 6.17 -13.86
N ASN A 96 -3.08 6.35 -14.81
CA ASN A 96 -3.24 7.22 -15.97
C ASN A 96 -3.68 8.66 -15.64
N GLY A 97 -3.13 9.25 -14.58
CA GLY A 97 -3.42 10.61 -14.15
C GLY A 97 -4.74 10.77 -13.39
N ILE A 98 -5.41 9.68 -13.05
CA ILE A 98 -6.54 9.67 -12.12
C ILE A 98 -6.05 9.17 -10.77
N VAL A 99 -6.29 9.96 -9.73
CA VAL A 99 -5.86 9.71 -8.35
C VAL A 99 -7.10 9.47 -7.49
N TYR A 100 -7.16 8.34 -6.82
CA TYR A 100 -8.23 7.97 -5.90
C TYR A 100 -7.73 8.04 -4.47
N VAL A 101 -8.46 8.73 -3.61
CA VAL A 101 -8.14 8.90 -2.19
C VAL A 101 -9.18 8.17 -1.36
N LEU A 102 -8.73 7.25 -0.53
CA LEU A 102 -9.57 6.58 0.47
C LEU A 102 -9.55 7.37 1.77
N ASN A 103 -10.70 7.87 2.16
CA ASN A 103 -10.97 8.53 3.44
C ASN A 103 -11.68 7.54 4.35
N ALA A 104 -11.10 7.17 5.50
CA ALA A 104 -11.63 6.13 6.39
C ALA A 104 -12.55 6.69 7.48
N GLY A 105 -12.53 7.99 7.73
CA GLY A 105 -13.29 8.63 8.80
C GLY A 105 -14.81 8.71 8.51
N GLY A 106 -15.62 8.68 9.55
CA GLY A 106 -17.08 8.80 9.44
C GLY A 106 -17.70 7.67 8.64
N ASN A 107 -18.42 8.01 7.56
CA ASN A 107 -19.03 7.04 6.65
C ASN A 107 -18.03 6.41 5.67
N GLY A 108 -16.78 6.88 5.70
CA GLY A 108 -15.80 6.51 4.69
C GLY A 108 -16.18 6.96 3.28
N ALA A 109 -15.18 7.32 2.48
CA ALA A 109 -15.43 7.70 1.09
C ALA A 109 -14.19 7.50 0.22
N ILE A 110 -14.40 7.21 -1.05
CA ILE A 110 -13.39 7.31 -2.10
C ILE A 110 -13.71 8.56 -2.92
N VAL A 111 -12.70 9.42 -3.13
CA VAL A 111 -12.82 10.64 -3.93
C VAL A 111 -11.77 10.61 -5.02
N ALA A 112 -12.16 10.97 -6.25
CA ALA A 112 -11.25 10.96 -7.39
C ALA A 112 -10.80 12.38 -7.77
N PHE A 113 -9.53 12.47 -8.15
CA PHE A 113 -8.87 13.66 -8.68
C PHE A 113 -8.25 13.36 -10.03
N ARG A 114 -8.11 14.38 -10.84
CA ARG A 114 -7.31 14.33 -12.08
C ARG A 114 -6.07 15.19 -11.92
N THR A 115 -4.92 14.67 -12.32
CA THR A 115 -3.71 15.47 -12.44
C THR A 115 -3.69 16.25 -13.77
N ASP A 116 -3.26 17.50 -13.74
CA ASP A 116 -2.91 18.24 -14.95
C ASP A 116 -1.47 17.92 -15.41
N GLY A 117 -1.05 18.52 -16.52
CA GLY A 117 0.30 18.33 -17.08
C GLY A 117 1.46 18.82 -16.16
N PHE A 118 1.14 19.49 -15.05
CA PHE A 118 2.09 19.93 -14.02
C PHE A 118 2.03 19.08 -12.75
N GLY A 119 1.12 18.12 -12.67
CA GLY A 119 0.90 17.28 -11.51
C GLY A 119 0.00 17.88 -10.42
N ARG A 120 -0.72 18.98 -10.74
CA ARG A 120 -1.72 19.55 -9.82
C ARG A 120 -2.97 18.69 -9.79
N LEU A 121 -3.59 18.64 -8.63
CA LEU A 121 -4.78 17.84 -8.34
C LEU A 121 -6.05 18.66 -8.58
N HIS A 122 -6.98 18.11 -9.33
CA HIS A 122 -8.30 18.70 -9.58
C HIS A 122 -9.36 17.65 -9.25
N GLU A 123 -10.17 17.90 -8.23
CA GLU A 123 -11.27 17.00 -7.87
C GLU A 123 -12.21 16.79 -9.06
N ILE A 124 -12.55 15.54 -9.33
CA ILE A 124 -13.53 15.18 -10.35
C ILE A 124 -14.93 15.36 -9.74
N SER A 125 -15.72 16.23 -10.33
CA SER A 125 -17.08 16.52 -9.84
C SER A 125 -17.93 15.25 -9.75
N ASN A 126 -18.65 15.07 -8.66
CA ASN A 126 -19.51 13.91 -8.37
C ASN A 126 -18.76 12.56 -8.34
N SER A 127 -17.47 12.57 -8.00
CA SER A 127 -16.66 11.36 -7.92
C SER A 127 -16.72 10.65 -6.57
N THR A 128 -17.36 11.27 -5.57
CA THR A 128 -17.44 10.70 -4.21
C THR A 128 -18.32 9.46 -4.18
N VAL A 129 -17.76 8.34 -3.74
CA VAL A 129 -18.49 7.11 -3.46
C VAL A 129 -18.28 6.75 -1.99
N HIS A 130 -19.35 6.59 -1.24
CA HIS A 130 -19.29 6.20 0.17
C HIS A 130 -19.06 4.70 0.30
N LEU A 131 -18.34 4.31 1.35
CA LEU A 131 -18.13 2.92 1.72
C LEU A 131 -19.43 2.25 2.19
N THR A 132 -19.42 0.92 2.33
CA THR A 132 -20.63 0.13 2.57
C THR A 132 -21.25 0.35 3.95
N ALA A 133 -20.46 0.79 4.93
CA ALA A 133 -20.91 1.06 6.30
C ALA A 133 -20.14 2.21 6.94
N THR A 134 -20.77 2.84 7.93
CA THR A 134 -20.10 3.80 8.81
C THR A 134 -19.01 3.09 9.63
N HIS A 135 -17.82 3.68 9.69
CA HIS A 135 -16.65 3.10 10.37
C HIS A 135 -16.30 1.69 9.86
N SER A 136 -16.47 1.45 8.57
CA SER A 136 -16.15 0.16 7.95
C SER A 136 -14.65 -0.19 7.98
N GLY A 137 -13.81 0.77 8.33
CA GLY A 137 -12.36 0.57 8.45
C GLY A 137 -11.70 0.39 7.08
N GLY A 138 -12.01 1.26 6.13
CA GLY A 138 -11.31 1.32 4.85
C GLY A 138 -9.79 1.36 5.06
N SER A 139 -9.04 0.45 4.44
CA SER A 139 -7.60 0.28 4.71
C SER A 139 -6.71 0.24 3.49
N SER A 140 -7.23 -0.06 2.33
CA SER A 140 -6.44 -0.15 1.11
C SER A 140 -7.32 0.11 -0.11
N ILE A 141 -6.76 0.81 -1.10
CA ILE A 141 -7.34 0.90 -2.44
C ILE A 141 -6.27 0.58 -3.47
N SER A 142 -6.67 -0.06 -4.56
CA SER A 142 -5.78 -0.28 -5.69
C SER A 142 -6.57 -0.27 -7.01
N VAL A 143 -5.92 0.16 -8.10
CA VAL A 143 -6.50 0.19 -9.43
C VAL A 143 -5.93 -0.95 -10.27
N SER A 144 -6.81 -1.64 -11.00
CA SER A 144 -6.38 -2.69 -11.92
C SER A 144 -5.47 -2.14 -13.01
N PRO A 145 -4.51 -2.94 -13.54
CA PRO A 145 -3.55 -2.46 -14.54
C PRO A 145 -4.19 -1.91 -15.82
N ASP A 146 -5.40 -2.37 -16.15
CA ASP A 146 -6.16 -1.87 -17.31
C ASP A 146 -6.98 -0.61 -17.01
N GLY A 147 -6.93 -0.12 -15.76
CA GLY A 147 -7.62 1.10 -15.32
C GLY A 147 -9.14 0.98 -15.24
N LYS A 148 -9.71 -0.22 -15.23
CA LYS A 148 -11.17 -0.41 -15.31
C LYS A 148 -11.85 -0.76 -13.99
N THR A 149 -11.07 -1.19 -13.00
CA THR A 149 -11.60 -1.62 -11.71
C THR A 149 -10.76 -1.05 -10.58
N LEU A 150 -11.42 -0.50 -9.59
CA LEU A 150 -10.85 -0.17 -8.30
C LEU A 150 -11.26 -1.25 -7.30
N ALA A 151 -10.31 -1.75 -6.52
CA ALA A 151 -10.57 -2.60 -5.37
C ALA A 151 -10.37 -1.80 -4.08
N VAL A 152 -11.26 -1.99 -3.10
CA VAL A 152 -11.17 -1.38 -1.77
C VAL A 152 -11.36 -2.44 -0.69
N ILE A 153 -10.58 -2.35 0.37
CA ILE A 153 -10.69 -3.22 1.55
C ILE A 153 -11.43 -2.48 2.65
N GLU A 154 -12.49 -3.09 3.16
CA GLU A 154 -13.24 -2.66 4.33
C GLU A 154 -13.09 -3.72 5.44
N LYS A 155 -12.25 -3.43 6.44
CA LYS A 155 -11.83 -4.41 7.46
C LYS A 155 -12.96 -4.91 8.35
N VAL A 156 -13.85 -4.00 8.78
CA VAL A 156 -14.89 -4.32 9.76
C VAL A 156 -15.92 -5.30 9.21
N PRO A 157 -16.51 -5.09 7.99
CA PRO A 157 -17.37 -6.08 7.38
C PRO A 157 -16.61 -7.25 6.74
N ASN A 158 -15.29 -7.20 6.72
CA ASN A 158 -14.40 -8.19 6.09
C ASN A 158 -14.63 -8.31 4.58
N ASN A 159 -14.68 -7.16 3.90
CA ASN A 159 -14.99 -7.08 2.47
C ASN A 159 -13.75 -6.79 1.61
N ILE A 160 -13.79 -7.35 0.41
CA ILE A 160 -12.90 -7.05 -0.72
C ILE A 160 -13.81 -6.48 -1.82
N ASP A 161 -14.17 -5.22 -1.73
CA ASP A 161 -15.16 -4.64 -2.62
C ASP A 161 -14.54 -4.12 -3.91
N THR A 162 -15.29 -4.12 -4.98
CA THR A 162 -14.85 -3.65 -6.30
C THR A 162 -15.78 -2.59 -6.85
N LEU A 163 -15.22 -1.66 -7.61
CA LEU A 163 -15.96 -0.60 -8.28
C LEU A 163 -15.49 -0.51 -9.74
N PRO A 164 -16.40 -0.43 -10.72
CA PRO A 164 -16.01 -0.11 -12.08
C PRO A 164 -15.55 1.35 -12.17
N ILE A 165 -14.49 1.58 -12.94
CA ILE A 165 -13.96 2.92 -13.23
C ILE A 165 -14.49 3.35 -14.60
N HIS A 166 -15.15 4.50 -14.65
CA HIS A 166 -15.63 5.11 -15.89
C HIS A 166 -14.50 5.88 -16.59
N HIS A 167 -14.68 6.14 -17.89
CA HIS A 167 -13.68 6.83 -18.71
C HIS A 167 -13.33 8.23 -18.21
N ASP A 168 -14.25 8.91 -17.54
CA ASP A 168 -14.03 10.23 -16.95
C ASP A 168 -13.33 10.19 -15.56
N GLY A 169 -13.07 9.00 -15.03
CA GLY A 169 -12.44 8.76 -13.75
C GLY A 169 -13.44 8.64 -12.58
N THR A 170 -14.73 8.81 -12.82
CA THR A 170 -15.75 8.54 -11.79
C THR A 170 -15.89 7.04 -11.53
N LEU A 171 -16.38 6.68 -10.37
CA LEU A 171 -16.61 5.29 -9.98
C LEU A 171 -18.09 4.92 -10.13
N GLY A 172 -18.36 3.70 -10.54
CA GLY A 172 -19.70 3.12 -10.50
C GLY A 172 -20.06 2.56 -9.12
N ASP A 173 -21.14 1.82 -9.05
CA ASP A 173 -21.64 1.25 -7.80
C ASP A 173 -20.68 0.20 -7.20
N ILE A 174 -20.63 0.15 -5.88
CA ILE A 174 -19.83 -0.85 -5.15
C ILE A 174 -20.44 -2.23 -5.36
N VAL A 175 -19.63 -3.17 -5.80
CA VAL A 175 -19.94 -4.61 -5.77
C VAL A 175 -19.33 -5.19 -4.50
N VAL A 176 -20.21 -5.55 -3.56
CA VAL A 176 -19.81 -6.08 -2.25
C VAL A 176 -19.36 -7.52 -2.38
N ASN A 177 -18.13 -7.81 -1.98
CA ASN A 177 -17.58 -9.16 -1.95
C ASN A 177 -17.09 -9.49 -0.52
N HIS A 178 -17.80 -10.36 0.17
CA HIS A 178 -17.39 -10.83 1.49
C HIS A 178 -16.22 -11.81 1.36
N SER A 179 -15.13 -11.54 2.06
CA SER A 179 -14.05 -12.52 2.18
C SER A 179 -14.45 -13.67 3.10
N VAL A 180 -14.13 -14.89 2.69
CA VAL A 180 -14.29 -16.07 3.55
C VAL A 180 -13.17 -16.22 4.57
N THR A 181 -12.03 -15.54 4.35
CA THR A 181 -10.89 -15.49 5.25
C THR A 181 -11.02 -14.24 6.12
N PRO A 182 -10.98 -14.37 7.46
CA PRO A 182 -11.10 -13.20 8.33
C PRO A 182 -9.84 -12.33 8.30
N GLY A 183 -10.05 -11.02 8.55
CA GLY A 183 -8.96 -10.06 8.74
C GLY A 183 -8.33 -9.60 7.44
N VAL A 184 -9.11 -9.36 6.39
CA VAL A 184 -8.62 -8.66 5.18
C VAL A 184 -8.05 -7.30 5.56
N PHE A 185 -6.90 -6.95 4.98
CA PHE A 185 -6.23 -5.69 5.33
C PHE A 185 -5.78 -4.89 4.11
N SER A 186 -5.09 -5.49 3.17
CA SER A 186 -4.60 -4.81 1.97
C SER A 186 -4.78 -5.65 0.71
N ALA A 187 -4.83 -4.97 -0.43
CA ALA A 187 -4.97 -5.60 -1.73
C ALA A 187 -4.08 -4.90 -2.77
N VAL A 188 -3.38 -5.69 -3.58
CA VAL A 188 -2.60 -5.21 -4.72
C VAL A 188 -2.95 -6.00 -5.98
N PHE A 189 -2.94 -5.33 -7.13
CA PHE A 189 -3.08 -6.01 -8.41
C PHE A 189 -1.74 -6.50 -8.93
N SER A 190 -1.73 -7.72 -9.44
CA SER A 190 -0.62 -8.19 -10.27
C SER A 190 -0.66 -7.50 -11.64
N PRO A 191 0.48 -7.40 -12.37
CA PRO A 191 0.48 -6.90 -13.75
C PRO A 191 -0.47 -7.68 -14.69
N GLY A 192 -0.81 -8.92 -14.34
CA GLY A 192 -1.78 -9.75 -15.04
C GLY A 192 -3.24 -9.55 -14.60
N GLY A 193 -3.54 -8.53 -13.78
CA GLY A 193 -4.90 -8.19 -13.35
C GLY A 193 -5.49 -9.12 -12.28
N LYS A 194 -4.67 -9.91 -11.59
CA LYS A 194 -5.13 -10.71 -10.44
C LYS A 194 -4.97 -9.91 -9.17
N LEU A 195 -5.98 -9.96 -8.30
CA LEU A 195 -5.97 -9.29 -7.01
C LEU A 195 -5.35 -10.21 -5.96
N ILE A 196 -4.40 -9.68 -5.19
CA ILE A 196 -3.71 -10.40 -4.10
C ILE A 196 -4.01 -9.67 -2.80
N VAL A 197 -4.49 -10.40 -1.80
CA VAL A 197 -5.05 -9.85 -0.57
C VAL A 197 -4.29 -10.39 0.64
N SER A 198 -3.85 -9.50 1.52
CA SER A 198 -3.31 -9.83 2.84
C SER A 198 -4.42 -10.03 3.85
N GLU A 199 -4.29 -11.04 4.70
CA GLU A 199 -5.27 -11.44 5.70
C GLU A 199 -4.55 -11.67 7.04
N ASN A 200 -4.80 -10.82 8.02
CA ASN A 200 -4.12 -10.89 9.30
C ASN A 200 -4.67 -11.97 10.25
N GLN A 201 -5.89 -12.49 9.98
CA GLN A 201 -6.55 -13.55 10.75
C GLN A 201 -6.38 -13.38 12.27
N PRO A 202 -7.02 -12.37 12.90
CA PRO A 202 -6.83 -12.09 14.31
C PRO A 202 -7.28 -13.26 15.21
N GLY A 203 -6.57 -13.49 16.29
CA GLY A 203 -6.95 -14.45 17.33
C GLY A 203 -6.22 -15.80 17.33
N GLY A 204 -5.20 -15.97 16.51
CA GLY A 204 -4.32 -17.15 16.54
C GLY A 204 -2.85 -16.79 16.53
N THR A 205 -1.98 -17.78 16.44
CA THR A 205 -0.52 -17.63 16.34
C THR A 205 -0.03 -18.25 15.05
N ASN A 206 0.74 -17.49 14.27
CA ASN A 206 1.28 -17.86 12.94
C ASN A 206 0.19 -18.31 11.96
N ILE A 207 -1.00 -17.70 12.01
CA ILE A 207 -2.16 -18.06 11.19
C ILE A 207 -2.47 -17.07 10.08
N SER A 208 -1.75 -15.96 9.99
CA SER A 208 -1.95 -15.01 8.90
C SER A 208 -1.76 -15.66 7.55
N SER A 209 -2.51 -15.19 6.55
CA SER A 209 -2.53 -15.78 5.23
C SER A 209 -2.50 -14.73 4.11
N ILE A 210 -2.42 -15.24 2.90
CA ILE A 210 -2.51 -14.46 1.68
C ILE A 210 -3.42 -15.21 0.70
N SER A 211 -4.29 -14.47 0.00
CA SER A 211 -5.19 -15.02 -1.01
C SER A 211 -5.02 -14.34 -2.35
N SER A 212 -5.41 -15.00 -3.44
CA SER A 212 -5.48 -14.39 -4.77
C SER A 212 -6.83 -14.65 -5.43
N TYR A 213 -7.27 -13.67 -6.23
CA TYR A 213 -8.60 -13.65 -6.84
C TYR A 213 -8.57 -13.22 -8.30
N THR A 214 -9.53 -13.73 -9.06
CA THR A 214 -9.96 -13.14 -10.33
C THR A 214 -11.16 -12.24 -10.07
N ILE A 215 -11.20 -11.08 -10.72
CA ILE A 215 -12.39 -10.24 -10.77
C ILE A 215 -13.16 -10.59 -12.04
N ASN A 216 -14.44 -10.91 -11.89
CA ASN A 216 -15.36 -11.19 -12.98
C ASN A 216 -15.86 -9.89 -13.62
N ALA A 217 -16.47 -9.98 -14.80
CA ALA A 217 -16.98 -8.82 -15.54
C ALA A 217 -18.11 -8.05 -14.80
N ASP A 218 -18.79 -8.70 -13.86
CA ASP A 218 -19.82 -8.11 -13.01
C ASP A 218 -19.27 -7.51 -11.69
N GLY A 219 -17.96 -7.53 -11.50
CA GLY A 219 -17.29 -7.05 -10.29
C GLY A 219 -17.21 -8.08 -9.16
N THR A 220 -17.85 -9.25 -9.27
CA THR A 220 -17.67 -10.30 -8.26
C THR A 220 -16.26 -10.88 -8.32
N ILE A 221 -15.77 -11.41 -7.19
CA ILE A 221 -14.46 -12.06 -7.13
C ILE A 221 -14.57 -13.58 -7.03
N ALA A 222 -13.61 -14.28 -7.63
CA ALA A 222 -13.48 -15.73 -7.52
C ALA A 222 -12.07 -16.09 -7.02
N ALA A 223 -11.98 -16.85 -5.94
CA ALA A 223 -10.70 -17.24 -5.37
C ALA A 223 -9.91 -18.17 -6.32
N ILE A 224 -8.63 -17.89 -6.47
CA ILE A 224 -7.64 -18.74 -7.17
C ILE A 224 -6.84 -19.51 -6.13
N THR A 225 -6.28 -18.78 -5.16
CA THR A 225 -5.64 -19.34 -3.96
C THR A 225 -6.33 -18.72 -2.77
N GLN A 226 -6.68 -19.53 -1.77
CA GLN A 226 -7.41 -19.08 -0.59
C GLN A 226 -6.66 -19.44 0.67
N SER A 227 -6.49 -18.44 1.57
CA SER A 227 -5.91 -18.61 2.92
C SER A 227 -4.58 -19.36 2.94
N LEU A 228 -3.67 -19.04 2.01
CA LEU A 228 -2.35 -19.66 1.98
C LEU A 228 -1.52 -19.13 3.16
N PRO A 229 -1.04 -19.98 4.09
CA PRO A 229 -0.36 -19.51 5.29
C PRO A 229 0.92 -18.73 4.98
N THR A 230 1.12 -17.59 5.67
CA THR A 230 2.37 -16.82 5.66
C THR A 230 3.34 -17.29 6.74
N PHE A 231 2.89 -18.15 7.67
CA PHE A 231 3.64 -18.63 8.83
C PHE A 231 4.14 -17.51 9.78
N GLY A 232 3.44 -16.38 9.77
CA GLY A 232 3.65 -15.27 10.68
C GLY A 232 2.32 -14.68 11.14
N ASP A 233 2.38 -13.63 11.96
CA ASP A 233 1.21 -12.92 12.48
C ASP A 233 1.20 -11.48 12.00
N GLY A 234 -0.02 -10.96 11.80
CA GLY A 234 -0.22 -9.59 11.36
C GLY A 234 0.19 -9.37 9.91
N ASN A 235 -0.13 -10.31 9.00
CA ASN A 235 0.05 -10.06 7.56
C ASN A 235 -0.91 -8.95 7.11
N CYS A 236 -0.42 -7.73 7.16
CA CYS A 236 -1.19 -6.53 6.82
C CYS A 236 -0.79 -5.93 5.47
N TRP A 237 0.47 -6.04 5.07
CA TRP A 237 0.98 -5.44 3.85
C TRP A 237 1.53 -6.48 2.89
N ASN A 238 1.36 -6.24 1.61
CA ASN A 238 1.97 -7.07 0.57
C ASN A 238 2.40 -6.24 -0.63
N VAL A 239 3.37 -6.77 -1.38
CA VAL A 239 3.86 -6.15 -2.61
C VAL A 239 4.17 -7.22 -3.64
N ILE A 240 3.88 -6.93 -4.91
CA ILE A 240 4.21 -7.80 -6.04
C ILE A 240 5.34 -7.19 -6.87
N THR A 241 6.27 -8.02 -7.33
CA THR A 241 7.35 -7.56 -8.22
C THR A 241 6.79 -7.03 -9.55
N PRO A 242 7.46 -6.05 -10.20
CA PRO A 242 6.98 -5.45 -11.45
C PRO A 242 6.80 -6.47 -12.59
N ASN A 243 7.55 -7.57 -12.57
CA ASN A 243 7.40 -8.66 -13.54
C ASN A 243 6.27 -9.65 -13.20
N GLY A 244 5.56 -9.43 -12.08
CA GLY A 244 4.46 -10.26 -11.60
C GLY A 244 4.82 -11.67 -11.13
N LYS A 245 6.11 -11.98 -10.94
CA LYS A 245 6.55 -13.36 -10.61
C LYS A 245 6.52 -13.68 -9.11
N TRP A 246 6.76 -12.68 -8.27
CA TRP A 246 6.91 -12.85 -6.83
C TRP A 246 6.01 -11.88 -6.08
N VAL A 247 5.36 -12.36 -5.03
CA VAL A 247 4.68 -11.54 -4.04
C VAL A 247 5.33 -11.78 -2.68
N TYR A 248 5.48 -10.69 -1.91
CA TYR A 248 6.02 -10.71 -0.56
C TYR A 248 4.99 -10.12 0.39
N ALA A 249 4.77 -10.81 1.49
CA ALA A 249 3.83 -10.48 2.54
C ALA A 249 4.58 -10.10 3.80
N ASP A 250 4.24 -8.96 4.39
CA ASP A 250 4.88 -8.43 5.59
C ASP A 250 4.04 -8.76 6.82
N ASN A 251 4.58 -9.66 7.66
CA ASN A 251 3.96 -10.12 8.91
C ASN A 251 4.40 -9.19 10.04
N SER A 252 3.67 -8.12 10.26
CA SER A 252 3.99 -7.03 11.18
C SER A 252 4.24 -7.48 12.63
N ALA A 253 3.39 -8.36 13.15
CA ALA A 253 3.47 -8.77 14.55
C ALA A 253 4.65 -9.73 14.84
N THR A 254 5.07 -10.52 13.85
CA THR A 254 6.24 -11.42 13.98
C THR A 254 7.52 -10.83 13.39
N GLY A 255 7.45 -9.68 12.73
CA GLY A 255 8.60 -9.03 12.11
C GLY A 255 9.23 -9.86 10.99
N THR A 256 8.42 -10.56 10.18
CA THR A 256 8.92 -11.45 9.13
C THR A 256 8.34 -11.13 7.76
N VAL A 257 9.09 -11.45 6.71
CA VAL A 257 8.66 -11.34 5.32
C VAL A 257 8.48 -12.72 4.73
N ALA A 258 7.25 -13.06 4.33
CA ALA A 258 6.94 -14.30 3.62
C ALA A 258 6.98 -14.07 2.10
N GLY A 259 7.32 -15.10 1.32
CA GLY A 259 7.42 -14.99 -0.14
C GLY A 259 6.73 -16.12 -0.88
N PHE A 260 6.10 -15.76 -2.01
CA PHE A 260 5.35 -16.68 -2.87
C PHE A 260 5.65 -16.42 -4.35
N SER A 261 5.69 -17.46 -5.14
CA SER A 261 5.64 -17.36 -6.58
C SER A 261 4.21 -17.19 -7.06
N VAL A 262 4.03 -16.42 -8.13
CA VAL A 262 2.73 -16.14 -8.74
C VAL A 262 2.68 -16.82 -10.11
N GLY A 263 1.80 -17.78 -10.25
CA GLY A 263 1.56 -18.46 -11.54
C GLY A 263 0.86 -17.54 -12.54
N THR A 264 0.90 -17.90 -13.81
CA THR A 264 0.26 -17.13 -14.90
C THR A 264 -1.25 -17.00 -14.73
N ASN A 265 -1.88 -17.93 -14.05
CA ASN A 265 -3.31 -17.89 -13.67
C ASN A 265 -3.56 -17.12 -12.37
N GLY A 266 -2.50 -16.67 -11.66
CA GLY A 266 -2.58 -15.99 -10.37
C GLY A 266 -2.49 -16.93 -9.15
N ALA A 267 -2.28 -18.24 -9.34
CA ALA A 267 -2.09 -19.16 -8.23
C ALA A 267 -0.79 -18.83 -7.47
N LEU A 268 -0.89 -18.80 -6.14
CA LEU A 268 0.23 -18.56 -5.25
C LEU A 268 0.86 -19.89 -4.80
N THR A 269 2.18 -19.97 -4.82
CA THR A 269 2.93 -21.12 -4.31
C THR A 269 4.06 -20.62 -3.40
N PRO A 270 4.20 -21.17 -2.18
CA PRO A 270 5.27 -20.74 -1.27
C PRO A 270 6.64 -20.93 -1.91
N ILE A 271 7.51 -19.93 -1.78
CA ILE A 271 8.93 -20.08 -2.03
C ILE A 271 9.52 -20.93 -0.90
N ALA A 272 10.49 -21.78 -1.21
CA ALA A 272 11.07 -22.71 -0.25
C ALA A 272 11.47 -22.00 1.07
N GLY A 273 10.91 -22.47 2.19
CA GLY A 273 11.06 -21.86 3.50
C GLY A 273 9.97 -20.85 3.87
N THR A 274 9.20 -20.35 2.93
CA THR A 274 8.13 -19.33 3.03
C THR A 274 8.54 -18.04 3.75
N ILE A 275 9.06 -18.10 5.00
CA ILE A 275 9.69 -16.98 5.68
C ILE A 275 11.08 -16.76 5.07
N LEU A 276 11.23 -15.67 4.34
CA LEU A 276 12.43 -15.34 3.57
C LEU A 276 13.24 -14.19 4.17
N GLY A 277 12.63 -13.38 5.01
CA GLY A 277 13.24 -12.26 5.71
C GLY A 277 12.80 -12.19 7.16
N THR A 278 13.67 -11.68 8.01
CA THR A 278 13.38 -11.36 9.41
C THR A 278 13.93 -9.97 9.68
N ASN A 279 13.06 -9.11 10.16
CA ASN A 279 13.38 -7.74 10.55
C ASN A 279 13.92 -7.71 11.99
N PRO A 280 14.50 -6.60 12.46
CA PRO A 280 14.94 -6.47 13.84
C PRO A 280 13.84 -6.78 14.85
N SER A 281 14.23 -7.28 16.02
CA SER A 281 13.29 -7.55 17.12
C SER A 281 12.59 -6.26 17.53
N GLY A 282 11.26 -6.29 17.66
CA GLY A 282 10.47 -5.09 17.99
C GLY A 282 10.18 -4.16 16.80
N ALA A 283 10.49 -4.59 15.59
CA ALA A 283 10.40 -3.79 14.37
C ALA A 283 9.04 -3.14 14.14
N THR A 284 7.96 -3.84 14.44
CA THR A 284 6.59 -3.39 14.08
C THR A 284 6.56 -2.86 12.65
N ASN A 285 6.58 -3.78 11.70
CA ASN A 285 6.64 -3.42 10.28
C ASN A 285 5.33 -2.77 9.85
N LEU A 286 5.40 -1.61 9.23
CA LEU A 286 4.21 -0.83 8.85
C LEU A 286 4.19 -0.43 7.37
N ASP A 287 4.77 -1.14 6.51
CA ASP A 287 4.60 -1.11 5.05
C ASP A 287 5.81 -1.77 4.35
N ILE A 288 5.60 -2.15 3.11
CA ILE A 288 6.57 -2.84 2.27
C ILE A 288 6.57 -2.27 0.86
N ALA A 289 7.74 -2.07 0.26
CA ALA A 289 7.87 -1.69 -1.14
C ALA A 289 8.87 -2.56 -1.88
N VAL A 290 8.63 -2.74 -3.18
CA VAL A 290 9.60 -3.32 -4.12
C VAL A 290 10.14 -2.25 -5.04
N SER A 291 11.44 -2.27 -5.35
CA SER A 291 12.03 -1.34 -6.31
C SER A 291 11.49 -1.60 -7.73
N VAL A 292 11.37 -0.53 -8.52
CA VAL A 292 10.86 -0.59 -9.91
C VAL A 292 11.69 -1.56 -10.78
N ASP A 293 12.98 -1.74 -10.51
CA ASP A 293 13.82 -2.72 -11.19
C ASP A 293 13.62 -4.16 -10.69
N GLY A 294 12.75 -4.37 -9.70
CA GLY A 294 12.42 -5.69 -9.14
C GLY A 294 13.55 -6.38 -8.40
N LYS A 295 14.56 -5.63 -7.94
CA LYS A 295 15.76 -6.22 -7.31
C LYS A 295 15.80 -6.13 -5.79
N TYR A 296 15.01 -5.25 -5.19
CA TYR A 296 15.06 -5.00 -3.76
C TYR A 296 13.67 -4.88 -3.15
N ILE A 297 13.56 -5.34 -1.91
CA ILE A 297 12.44 -5.14 -1.01
C ILE A 297 12.91 -4.23 0.14
N TYR A 298 12.02 -3.35 0.57
CA TYR A 298 12.21 -2.47 1.72
C TYR A 298 11.00 -2.61 2.65
N THR A 299 11.23 -2.79 3.95
CA THR A 299 10.17 -2.79 4.97
C THR A 299 10.43 -1.67 5.97
N ILE A 300 9.37 -0.93 6.32
CA ILE A 300 9.43 0.09 7.37
C ILE A 300 9.31 -0.59 8.72
N ASN A 301 10.28 -0.38 9.60
CA ASN A 301 10.30 -0.86 10.98
C ASN A 301 9.98 0.32 11.91
N SER A 302 8.69 0.63 12.06
CA SER A 302 8.25 1.84 12.76
C SER A 302 8.64 1.82 14.24
N GLY A 303 8.57 0.66 14.90
CA GLY A 303 8.95 0.52 16.31
C GLY A 303 10.42 0.79 16.59
N GLU A 304 11.31 0.43 15.65
CA GLU A 304 12.76 0.64 15.76
C GLU A 304 13.24 1.94 15.08
N GLY A 305 12.41 2.55 14.26
CA GLY A 305 12.82 3.72 13.48
C GLY A 305 13.85 3.38 12.40
N SER A 306 13.64 2.27 11.70
CA SER A 306 14.58 1.78 10.67
C SER A 306 13.85 1.31 9.41
N VAL A 307 14.64 1.05 8.35
CA VAL A 307 14.18 0.35 7.14
C VAL A 307 15.07 -0.85 6.90
N SER A 308 14.49 -2.05 6.84
CA SER A 308 15.22 -3.25 6.43
C SER A 308 15.31 -3.34 4.92
N ILE A 309 16.43 -3.85 4.42
CA ILE A 309 16.76 -3.93 3.00
C ILE A 309 17.03 -5.38 2.62
N TYR A 310 16.30 -5.88 1.65
CA TYR A 310 16.52 -7.23 1.09
C TYR A 310 16.76 -7.15 -0.41
N SER A 311 17.72 -7.90 -0.92
CA SER A 311 17.82 -8.13 -2.36
C SER A 311 17.07 -9.39 -2.76
N ILE A 312 16.40 -9.35 -3.90
CA ILE A 312 15.64 -10.46 -4.48
C ILE A 312 16.58 -11.30 -5.35
N ASN A 313 16.66 -12.58 -5.07
CA ASN A 313 17.39 -13.55 -5.90
C ASN A 313 16.54 -13.98 -7.12
N PRO A 314 17.17 -14.57 -8.17
CA PRO A 314 16.43 -15.04 -9.35
C PRO A 314 15.36 -16.10 -9.08
N ASP A 315 15.44 -16.81 -7.96
CA ASP A 315 14.47 -17.81 -7.50
C ASP A 315 13.40 -17.23 -6.57
N GLY A 316 13.44 -15.91 -6.31
CA GLY A 316 12.51 -15.19 -5.42
C GLY A 316 12.90 -15.23 -3.95
N THR A 317 13.95 -15.94 -3.55
CA THR A 317 14.46 -15.87 -2.18
C THR A 317 15.07 -14.51 -1.88
N LEU A 318 15.18 -14.15 -0.59
CA LEU A 318 15.67 -12.85 -0.15
C LEU A 318 17.06 -12.99 0.51
N ASN A 319 17.93 -12.02 0.25
CA ASN A 319 19.16 -11.82 1.02
C ASN A 319 19.05 -10.52 1.81
N ASN A 320 19.21 -10.62 3.14
CA ASN A 320 19.28 -9.44 4.00
C ASN A 320 20.54 -8.61 3.65
N ARG A 321 20.37 -7.30 3.49
CA ARG A 321 21.42 -6.33 3.16
C ARG A 321 21.71 -5.37 4.32
N GLY A 322 21.06 -5.61 5.47
CA GLY A 322 21.12 -4.79 6.66
C GLY A 322 20.00 -3.77 6.70
N ASP A 323 20.04 -2.96 7.73
CA ASP A 323 19.05 -1.95 8.03
C ASP A 323 19.65 -0.55 7.92
N ILE A 324 18.83 0.46 7.76
CA ILE A 324 19.18 1.85 7.99
C ILE A 324 18.35 2.40 9.13
N ASP A 325 19.01 3.06 10.07
CA ASP A 325 18.39 3.65 11.25
C ASP A 325 18.17 5.16 11.07
N GLY A 326 17.55 5.78 12.07
CA GLY A 326 17.41 7.23 12.17
C GLY A 326 16.09 7.78 11.65
N LEU A 327 15.10 6.91 11.46
CA LEU A 327 13.71 7.33 11.26
C LEU A 327 13.09 7.71 12.62
N PRO A 328 12.15 8.67 12.64
CA PRO A 328 11.43 8.98 13.86
C PRO A 328 10.52 7.81 14.27
N ASN A 329 10.83 7.15 15.39
CA ASN A 329 10.07 5.99 15.89
C ASN A 329 8.90 6.34 16.84
N THR A 330 8.60 7.62 17.01
CA THR A 330 7.56 8.11 17.94
C THR A 330 6.35 8.72 17.24
N VAL A 331 6.33 8.75 15.91
CA VAL A 331 5.33 9.48 15.11
C VAL A 331 4.47 8.59 14.19
N GLY A 332 4.64 7.26 14.28
CA GLY A 332 3.85 6.31 13.49
C GLY A 332 4.18 6.35 12.01
N PHE A 333 5.44 6.22 11.69
CA PHE A 333 5.97 6.18 10.33
C PHE A 333 5.21 5.19 9.46
N ASN A 334 4.72 5.62 8.29
CA ASN A 334 3.91 4.79 7.40
C ASN A 334 4.10 5.26 5.93
N GLY A 335 3.83 4.37 4.98
CA GLY A 335 3.90 4.66 3.55
C GLY A 335 5.34 4.64 3.01
N ILE A 336 5.60 3.74 2.08
CA ILE A 336 6.87 3.59 1.39
C ILE A 336 6.65 3.32 -0.10
N ALA A 337 7.49 3.91 -0.94
CA ALA A 337 7.59 3.58 -2.36
C ALA A 337 9.06 3.55 -2.78
N ALA A 338 9.40 2.78 -3.80
CA ALA A 338 10.77 2.63 -4.26
C ALA A 338 10.87 2.72 -5.79
N LEU A 339 11.77 3.59 -6.26
CA LEU A 339 12.13 3.77 -7.67
C LEU A 339 13.23 2.79 -8.11
#